data_d6d3eb12f18dddd7bb95be8e99519a1a
#
_entry.id   d6d3eb12f18dddd7bb95be8e99519a1a
#
_cell.length_a   1.000
_cell.length_b   1.000
_cell.length_c   1.000
_cell.angle_alpha   90.00
_cell.angle_beta   90.00
_cell.angle_gamma   90.00
#
_symmetry.space_group_name_H-M   'P 1'
#
loop_
_entity.id
_entity.type
_entity.pdbx_description
1 polymer ?
#
loop_
_entity_poly.entity_id
_entity_poly.type
_entity_poly.pdbx_seq_one_letter_code
_entity_poly.pdbx_strand_id
1 'polypeptide(L)'
;GLRINQIPDYFHDFYDNFDLNKAYEMLKRLNIDPKSRLKTLSKGTKEKVQLILVMSRNADLYLLDEPIGGVDPAARDYILNTILSNYNEQGSIIISTHLISDIEPVLDDIIFIKDGTIVLTSSVDAIREENGKSVDALFREVFKC
;
A
#
# COMPACT_ATOMS: atom_id res chain seq x y z
N GLY A 1 26.11 10.08 -4.46
CA GLY A 1 24.88 9.66 -3.77
C GLY A 1 24.53 8.20 -4.05
N LEU A 2 23.65 7.64 -3.23
CA LEU A 2 23.20 6.27 -3.39
C LEU A 2 22.42 6.06 -4.68
N ARG A 3 22.70 4.98 -5.36
CA ARG A 3 21.90 4.50 -6.48
C ARG A 3 20.82 3.55 -5.95
N ILE A 4 19.73 3.44 -6.67
CA ILE A 4 18.60 2.59 -6.27
C ILE A 4 19.04 1.14 -6.08
N ASN A 5 19.88 0.61 -6.97
CA ASN A 5 20.36 -0.78 -6.89
C ASN A 5 21.21 -1.09 -5.64
N GLN A 6 21.68 -0.08 -4.93
CA GLN A 6 22.44 -0.25 -3.69
C GLN A 6 21.53 -0.40 -2.46
N ILE A 7 20.30 0.12 -2.53
CA ILE A 7 19.39 0.15 -1.39
C ILE A 7 18.85 -1.24 -1.04
N PRO A 8 18.37 -2.06 -1.99
CA PRO A 8 17.94 -3.42 -1.66
C PRO A 8 19.05 -4.27 -1.04
N ASP A 9 20.29 -4.09 -1.48
CA ASP A 9 21.42 -4.81 -0.92
C ASP A 9 21.65 -4.45 0.55
N TYR A 10 21.53 -3.16 0.92
CA TYR A 10 21.63 -2.74 2.31
C TYR A 10 20.50 -3.34 3.15
N PHE A 11 19.27 -3.34 2.66
CA PHE A 11 18.12 -3.92 3.35
C PHE A 11 18.27 -5.43 3.54
N HIS A 12 18.81 -6.11 2.53
CA HIS A 12 19.07 -7.53 2.60
C HIS A 12 20.13 -7.86 3.69
N ASP A 13 21.12 -7.02 3.83
CA ASP A 13 22.17 -7.20 4.85
C ASP A 13 21.64 -6.96 6.28
N PHE A 14 20.68 -6.04 6.45
CA PHE A 14 20.14 -5.70 7.77
C PHE A 14 18.94 -6.55 8.19
N TYR A 15 18.15 -7.04 7.25
CA TYR A 15 16.90 -7.74 7.55
C TYR A 15 16.92 -9.15 6.96
N ASP A 16 16.89 -10.16 7.81
CA ASP A 16 16.90 -11.56 7.40
C ASP A 16 15.67 -11.92 6.56
N ASN A 17 14.56 -11.22 6.77
CA ASN A 17 13.30 -11.48 6.07
C ASN A 17 13.14 -10.67 4.77
N PHE A 18 14.20 -10.05 4.28
CA PHE A 18 14.15 -9.25 3.05
C PHE A 18 14.40 -10.12 1.82
N ASP A 19 13.46 -10.11 0.88
CA ASP A 19 13.55 -10.84 -0.39
C ASP A 19 14.14 -9.94 -1.47
N LEU A 20 15.43 -10.11 -1.73
CA LEU A 20 16.19 -9.30 -2.68
C LEU A 20 15.67 -9.45 -4.12
N ASN A 21 15.32 -10.69 -4.52
CA ASN A 21 14.80 -10.96 -5.86
C ASN A 21 13.46 -10.26 -6.08
N LYS A 22 12.59 -10.30 -5.08
CA LYS A 22 11.29 -9.61 -5.12
C LYS A 22 11.46 -8.10 -5.30
N ALA A 23 12.42 -7.49 -4.60
CA ALA A 23 12.70 -6.08 -4.71
C ALA A 23 13.11 -5.69 -6.13
N TYR A 24 14.04 -6.42 -6.74
CA TYR A 24 14.47 -6.15 -8.09
C TYR A 24 13.37 -6.41 -9.13
N GLU A 25 12.55 -7.41 -8.93
CA GLU A 25 11.41 -7.69 -9.80
C GLU A 25 10.39 -6.55 -9.77
N MET A 26 10.06 -6.02 -8.57
CA MET A 26 9.16 -4.89 -8.44
C MET A 26 9.71 -3.61 -9.06
N LEU A 27 11.01 -3.34 -8.92
CA LEU A 27 11.66 -2.22 -9.60
C LEU A 27 11.46 -2.31 -11.10
N LYS A 28 11.63 -3.49 -11.67
CA LYS A 28 11.42 -3.73 -13.10
C LYS A 28 9.97 -3.49 -13.50
N ARG A 29 9.02 -4.02 -12.73
CA ARG A 29 7.58 -3.86 -13.01
C ARG A 29 7.13 -2.40 -12.96
N LEU A 30 7.69 -1.62 -12.04
CA LEU A 30 7.34 -0.21 -11.88
C LEU A 30 8.17 0.72 -12.79
N ASN A 31 8.95 0.15 -13.70
CA ASN A 31 9.81 0.88 -14.64
C ASN A 31 10.77 1.86 -13.94
N ILE A 32 11.32 1.43 -12.82
CA ILE A 32 12.32 2.22 -12.10
C ILE A 32 13.71 1.73 -12.49
N ASP A 33 14.54 2.63 -13.04
CA ASP A 33 15.91 2.29 -13.42
C ASP A 33 16.78 2.08 -12.18
N PRO A 34 17.30 0.86 -11.94
CA PRO A 34 18.13 0.57 -10.75
C PRO A 34 19.41 1.40 -10.70
N LYS A 35 19.85 1.94 -11.81
CA LYS A 35 21.07 2.75 -11.90
C LYS A 35 20.84 4.22 -11.54
N SER A 36 19.59 4.65 -11.44
CA SER A 36 19.25 6.03 -11.07
C SER A 36 19.72 6.35 -9.66
N ARG A 37 20.08 7.60 -9.44
CA ARG A 37 20.45 8.09 -8.12
C ARG A 37 19.19 8.51 -7.34
N LEU A 38 19.13 8.11 -6.08
CA LEU A 38 17.96 8.37 -5.25
C LEU A 38 17.59 9.86 -5.20
N LYS A 39 18.57 10.73 -5.05
CA LYS A 39 18.32 12.17 -4.92
C LYS A 39 17.79 12.84 -6.19
N THR A 40 17.92 12.20 -7.34
CA THR A 40 17.44 12.75 -8.62
C THR A 40 16.02 12.29 -8.96
N LEU A 41 15.45 11.41 -8.16
CA LEU A 41 14.10 10.88 -8.39
C LEU A 41 13.03 11.92 -8.04
N SER A 42 11.89 11.83 -8.74
CA SER A 42 10.69 12.55 -8.34
C SER A 42 10.19 12.03 -6.98
N LYS A 43 9.39 12.85 -6.30
CA LYS A 43 8.77 12.46 -5.03
C LYS A 43 7.96 11.17 -5.19
N GLY A 44 7.15 11.07 -6.25
CA GLY A 44 6.35 9.88 -6.52
C GLY A 44 7.18 8.63 -6.73
N THR A 45 8.30 8.74 -7.44
CA THR A 45 9.21 7.61 -7.65
C THR A 45 9.89 7.18 -6.36
N LYS A 46 10.28 8.13 -5.50
CA LYS A 46 10.82 7.83 -4.17
C LYS A 46 9.81 7.07 -3.31
N GLU A 47 8.54 7.45 -3.35
CA GLU A 47 7.47 6.76 -2.63
C GLU A 47 7.28 5.32 -3.13
N LYS A 48 7.38 5.10 -4.45
CA LYS A 48 7.35 3.76 -5.03
C LYS A 48 8.53 2.91 -4.55
N VAL A 49 9.72 3.48 -4.48
CA VAL A 49 10.90 2.77 -3.95
C VAL A 49 10.69 2.38 -2.49
N GLN A 50 10.16 3.28 -1.66
CA GLN A 50 9.85 2.97 -0.26
C GLN A 50 8.85 1.81 -0.16
N LEU A 51 7.80 1.82 -0.98
CA LEU A 51 6.82 0.74 -1.02
C LEU A 51 7.46 -0.59 -1.38
N ILE A 52 8.33 -0.61 -2.39
CA ILE A 52 9.06 -1.81 -2.79
C ILE A 52 9.87 -2.37 -1.62
N LEU A 53 10.57 -1.51 -0.87
CA LEU A 53 11.37 -1.95 0.26
C LEU A 53 10.52 -2.59 1.36
N VAL A 54 9.35 -2.02 1.64
CA VAL A 54 8.41 -2.56 2.63
C VAL A 54 7.84 -3.90 2.15
N MET A 55 7.36 -3.97 0.92
CA MET A 55 6.72 -5.17 0.38
C MET A 55 7.71 -6.30 0.09
N SER A 56 9.00 -6.01 0.01
CA SER A 56 10.04 -7.03 -0.16
C SER A 56 10.38 -7.77 1.13
N ARG A 57 9.87 -7.32 2.27
CA ARG A 57 10.02 -8.02 3.54
C ARG A 57 8.93 -9.08 3.68
N ASN A 58 9.29 -10.23 4.23
CA ASN A 58 8.34 -11.29 4.58
C ASN A 58 7.85 -11.04 6.01
N ALA A 59 6.84 -10.21 6.17
CA ALA A 59 6.36 -9.74 7.46
C ALA A 59 5.03 -10.40 7.85
N ASP A 60 4.72 -10.43 9.14
CA ASP A 60 3.43 -10.87 9.65
C ASP A 60 2.38 -9.76 9.53
N LEU A 61 2.81 -8.51 9.58
CA LEU A 61 1.93 -7.35 9.49
C LEU A 61 2.62 -6.25 8.67
N TYR A 62 1.90 -5.76 7.67
CA TYR A 62 2.30 -4.59 6.88
C TYR A 62 1.40 -3.41 7.26
N LEU A 63 2.01 -2.28 7.56
CA LEU A 63 1.31 -1.03 7.86
C LEU A 63 1.60 -0.02 6.75
N LEU A 64 0.59 0.34 5.98
CA LEU A 64 0.73 1.26 4.85
C LEU A 64 -0.16 2.48 5.07
N ASP A 65 0.45 3.65 5.15
CA ASP A 65 -0.24 4.92 5.34
C ASP A 65 -0.35 5.64 4.00
N GLU A 66 -1.59 5.81 3.51
CA GLU A 66 -1.88 6.46 2.23
C GLU A 66 -1.01 5.97 1.07
N PRO A 67 -0.94 4.64 0.82
CA PRO A 67 0.01 4.10 -0.17
C PRO A 67 -0.28 4.53 -1.61
N ILE A 68 -1.51 4.95 -1.91
CA ILE A 68 -1.91 5.45 -3.24
C ILE A 68 -2.19 6.94 -3.24
N GLY A 69 -1.98 7.63 -2.11
CA GLY A 69 -2.09 9.08 -2.04
C GLY A 69 -1.03 9.74 -2.90
N GLY A 70 -1.41 10.74 -3.70
CA GLY A 70 -0.49 11.39 -4.62
C GLY A 70 -0.14 10.59 -5.88
N VAL A 71 -0.65 9.38 -6.02
CA VAL A 71 -0.49 8.57 -7.22
C VAL A 71 -1.56 8.97 -8.24
N ASP A 72 -1.16 9.09 -9.50
CA ASP A 72 -2.08 9.32 -10.61
C ASP A 72 -3.20 8.26 -10.58
N PRO A 73 -4.47 8.65 -10.69
CA PRO A 73 -5.60 7.69 -10.69
C PRO A 73 -5.41 6.51 -11.63
N ALA A 74 -4.82 6.72 -12.80
CA ALA A 74 -4.55 5.65 -13.76
C ALA A 74 -3.54 4.61 -13.26
N ALA A 75 -2.66 4.98 -12.32
CA ALA A 75 -1.64 4.11 -11.78
C ALA A 75 -2.02 3.45 -10.45
N ARG A 76 -3.13 3.85 -9.83
CA ARG A 76 -3.54 3.35 -8.52
C ARG A 76 -3.79 1.85 -8.50
N ASP A 77 -4.52 1.34 -9.49
CA ASP A 77 -4.80 -0.10 -9.59
C ASP A 77 -3.51 -0.90 -9.73
N TYR A 78 -2.55 -0.38 -10.47
CA TYR A 78 -1.26 -1.03 -10.67
C TYR A 78 -0.46 -1.11 -9.36
N ILE A 79 -0.47 -0.04 -8.58
CA ILE A 79 0.18 0.00 -7.27
C ILE A 79 -0.51 -0.96 -6.29
N LEU A 80 -1.83 -0.97 -6.24
CA LEU A 80 -2.59 -1.90 -5.39
C LEU A 80 -2.33 -3.35 -5.77
N ASN A 81 -2.30 -3.67 -7.05
CA ASN A 81 -1.96 -5.02 -7.51
C ASN A 81 -0.53 -5.41 -7.12
N THR A 82 0.40 -4.47 -7.16
CA THR A 82 1.78 -4.71 -6.71
C THR A 82 1.82 -5.06 -5.23
N ILE A 83 1.08 -4.33 -4.40
CA ILE A 83 0.97 -4.61 -2.96
C ILE A 83 0.39 -6.02 -2.74
N LEU A 84 -0.75 -6.31 -3.35
CA LEU A 84 -1.48 -7.56 -3.12
C LEU A 84 -0.78 -8.79 -3.67
N SER A 85 0.05 -8.63 -4.69
CA SER A 85 0.80 -9.73 -5.29
C SER A 85 2.10 -10.06 -4.55
N ASN A 86 2.54 -9.22 -3.63
CA ASN A 86 3.87 -9.30 -3.04
C ASN A 86 3.89 -9.38 -1.52
N TYR A 87 2.75 -9.34 -0.83
CA TYR A 87 2.76 -9.50 0.62
C TYR A 87 2.83 -10.98 1.00
N ASN A 88 3.24 -11.26 2.23
CA ASN A 88 3.20 -12.60 2.79
C ASN A 88 1.74 -13.03 2.96
N GLU A 89 1.31 -14.09 2.26
CA GLU A 89 -0.07 -14.57 2.29
C GLU A 89 -0.57 -14.95 3.68
N GLN A 90 0.34 -15.34 4.57
CA GLN A 90 0.02 -15.62 5.97
C GLN A 90 0.01 -14.38 6.85
N GLY A 91 0.45 -13.26 6.31
CA GLY A 91 0.47 -11.98 6.99
C GLY A 91 -0.83 -11.19 6.77
N SER A 92 -0.88 -10.03 7.40
CA SER A 92 -1.99 -9.08 7.27
C SER A 92 -1.50 -7.73 6.80
N ILE A 93 -2.36 -7.00 6.10
CA ILE A 93 -2.08 -5.64 5.66
C ILE A 93 -3.13 -4.71 6.27
N ILE A 94 -2.67 -3.62 6.89
CA ILE A 94 -3.52 -2.52 7.32
C ILE A 94 -3.16 -1.31 6.47
N ILE A 95 -4.16 -0.76 5.80
CA ILE A 95 -4.00 0.41 4.94
C ILE A 95 -4.84 1.55 5.50
N SER A 96 -4.20 2.69 5.80
CA SER A 96 -4.93 3.92 6.09
C SER A 96 -5.06 4.74 4.82
N THR A 97 -6.29 5.18 4.51
CA THR A 97 -6.55 5.98 3.31
C THR A 97 -7.90 6.66 3.40
N HIS A 98 -8.05 7.77 2.68
CA HIS A 98 -9.34 8.40 2.42
C HIS A 98 -9.87 8.11 1.01
N LEU A 99 -9.11 7.37 0.20
CA LEU A 99 -9.45 7.01 -1.18
C LEU A 99 -10.23 5.68 -1.21
N ILE A 100 -11.42 5.70 -0.64
CA ILE A 100 -12.18 4.50 -0.33
C ILE A 100 -12.61 3.74 -1.59
N SER A 101 -13.11 4.46 -2.61
CA SER A 101 -13.60 3.82 -3.84
C SER A 101 -12.50 3.06 -4.58
N ASP A 102 -11.26 3.54 -4.51
CA ASP A 102 -10.12 2.89 -5.17
C ASP A 102 -9.73 1.59 -4.49
N ILE A 103 -9.88 1.52 -3.16
CA ILE A 103 -9.38 0.38 -2.37
C ILE A 103 -10.47 -0.62 -1.99
N GLU A 104 -11.73 -0.23 -2.03
CA GLU A 104 -12.86 -1.07 -1.59
C GLU A 104 -12.87 -2.47 -2.23
N PRO A 105 -12.56 -2.65 -3.52
CA PRO A 105 -12.59 -3.97 -4.15
C PRO A 105 -11.64 -4.99 -3.54
N VAL A 106 -10.61 -4.55 -2.82
CA VAL A 106 -9.57 -5.42 -2.25
C VAL A 106 -9.63 -5.55 -0.74
N LEU A 107 -10.58 -4.87 -0.08
CA LEU A 107 -10.70 -4.89 1.37
C LEU A 107 -11.56 -6.06 1.86
N ASP A 108 -11.14 -6.65 2.97
CA ASP A 108 -11.93 -7.62 3.72
C ASP A 108 -12.74 -6.91 4.83
N ASP A 109 -12.05 -6.11 5.63
CA ASP A 109 -12.61 -5.42 6.79
C ASP A 109 -12.26 -3.94 6.77
N ILE A 110 -13.09 -3.13 7.45
CA ILE A 110 -12.87 -1.70 7.57
C ILE A 110 -12.99 -1.22 9.01
N ILE A 111 -12.28 -0.15 9.30
CA ILE A 111 -12.38 0.60 10.56
C ILE A 111 -12.51 2.07 10.19
N PHE A 112 -13.61 2.71 10.59
CA PHE A 112 -13.76 4.16 10.45
C PHE A 112 -13.31 4.83 11.74
N ILE A 113 -12.38 5.78 11.60
CA ILE A 113 -11.82 6.56 12.71
C ILE A 113 -12.20 8.02 12.53
N LYS A 114 -12.70 8.65 13.58
CA LYS A 114 -13.03 10.07 13.60
C LYS A 114 -12.61 10.66 14.95
N ASP A 115 -11.86 11.76 14.90
CA ASP A 115 -11.39 12.47 16.10
C ASP A 115 -10.70 11.55 17.12
N GLY A 116 -9.87 10.63 16.65
CA GLY A 116 -9.15 9.69 17.49
C GLY A 116 -9.99 8.54 18.05
N THR A 117 -11.23 8.39 17.59
CA THR A 117 -12.16 7.37 18.09
C THR A 117 -12.64 6.48 16.96
N ILE A 118 -12.78 5.19 17.24
CA ILE A 118 -13.37 4.24 16.29
C ILE A 118 -14.88 4.44 16.30
N VAL A 119 -15.45 4.80 15.13
CA VAL A 119 -16.89 5.00 14.98
C VAL A 119 -17.59 3.81 14.33
N LEU A 120 -16.87 2.96 13.60
CA LEU A 120 -17.42 1.76 12.98
C LEU A 120 -16.33 0.74 12.73
N THR A 121 -16.63 -0.53 13.00
CA THR A 121 -15.81 -1.67 12.59
C THR A 121 -16.74 -2.70 11.94
N SER A 122 -16.43 -3.13 10.73
CA SER A 122 -17.25 -4.10 10.01
C SER A 122 -16.48 -4.77 8.88
N SER A 123 -16.97 -5.91 8.42
CA SER A 123 -16.55 -6.46 7.14
C SER A 123 -17.19 -5.67 6.00
N VAL A 124 -16.54 -5.68 4.84
CA VAL A 124 -17.10 -5.05 3.63
C VAL A 124 -18.41 -5.74 3.22
N ASP A 125 -18.44 -7.06 3.29
CA ASP A 125 -19.61 -7.84 2.93
C ASP A 125 -20.81 -7.52 3.84
N ALA A 126 -20.59 -7.37 5.15
CA ALA A 126 -21.63 -7.01 6.08
C ALA A 126 -22.21 -5.61 5.79
N ILE A 127 -21.38 -4.65 5.42
CA ILE A 127 -21.83 -3.31 5.04
C ILE A 127 -22.76 -3.39 3.82
N ARG A 128 -22.36 -4.16 2.80
CA ARG A 128 -23.17 -4.32 1.59
C ARG A 128 -24.51 -5.01 1.86
N GLU A 129 -24.50 -6.06 2.65
CA GLU A 129 -25.70 -6.84 2.96
C GLU A 129 -26.64 -6.10 3.90
N GLU A 130 -26.14 -5.52 4.99
CA GLU A 130 -26.94 -4.90 6.03
C GLU A 130 -27.42 -3.49 5.64
N ASN A 131 -26.56 -2.71 4.98
CA ASN A 131 -26.85 -1.32 4.64
C ASN A 131 -27.26 -1.11 3.20
N GLY A 132 -27.07 -2.10 2.32
CA GLY A 132 -27.33 -2.00 0.91
C GLY A 132 -26.50 -0.91 0.22
N LYS A 133 -25.33 -0.60 0.76
CA LYS A 133 -24.46 0.48 0.31
C LYS A 133 -23.04 -0.02 0.10
N SER A 134 -22.27 0.70 -0.72
CA SER A 134 -20.84 0.53 -0.79
C SER A 134 -20.17 1.11 0.47
N VAL A 135 -18.95 0.70 0.73
CA VAL A 135 -18.16 1.29 1.83
C VAL A 135 -17.95 2.78 1.60
N ASP A 136 -17.68 3.19 0.34
CA ASP A 136 -17.52 4.60 -0.02
C ASP A 136 -18.78 5.42 0.29
N ALA A 137 -19.93 4.90 -0.07
CA ALA A 137 -21.22 5.58 0.21
C ALA A 137 -21.46 5.72 1.72
N LEU A 138 -21.20 4.67 2.49
CA LEU A 138 -21.33 4.70 3.94
C LEU A 138 -20.35 5.67 4.59
N PHE A 139 -19.10 5.69 4.09
CA PHE A 139 -18.07 6.62 4.56
C PHE A 139 -18.51 8.07 4.37
N ARG A 140 -19.02 8.41 3.20
CA ARG A 140 -19.52 9.76 2.90
C ARG A 140 -20.68 10.16 3.81
N GLU A 141 -21.53 9.22 4.15
CA GLU A 141 -22.66 9.46 5.05
C GLU A 141 -22.19 9.69 6.50
N VAL A 142 -21.27 8.85 7.00
CA VAL A 142 -20.75 8.93 8.36
C VAL A 142 -19.89 10.18 8.57
N PHE A 143 -19.09 10.55 7.57
CA PHE A 143 -18.18 11.70 7.63
C PHE A 143 -18.73 12.93 6.92
N LYS A 144 -20.02 13.05 6.80
CA LYS A 144 -20.67 14.19 6.18
C LYS A 144 -20.36 15.47 6.94
N CYS A 145 -19.88 16.46 6.22
CA CYS A 145 -19.59 17.79 6.75
C CYS A 145 -20.82 18.68 6.65
#